data_52c1b6ea734ca25b0a02671633761811
#
_entry.id   52c1b6ea734ca25b0a02671633761811
#
_cell.length_a   1.000
_cell.length_b   1.000
_cell.length_c   1.000
_cell.angle_alpha   90.00
_cell.angle_beta   90.00
_cell.angle_gamma   90.00
#
_symmetry.space_group_name_H-M   'P 1'
#
loop_
_entity.id
_entity.type
_entity.pdbx_description
1 polymer ?
#
loop_
_entity_poly.entity_id
_entity_poly.type
_entity_poly.pdbx_seq_one_letter_code
_entity_poly.pdbx_strand_id
1 'polypeptide(L)'
;MNLNVSEKHLGNLIPTVVFDKLGAKVSTFGFIGGGSNGKVYRIITEKGEKFAVKAFRIQGAMQKESNQMIMLSKHTKTKMPEVLFCYEDNETALMGMTFIDGKNVLNPLFVLKSKSQKEKFADDVINTMLEWHSVTAEKFGDMENPMYDSWRDYYVTEKQKPFLEGLSSLADKGKFSKKSLALLKEATEIYNSIPAEEDKPVLIHGDLNIMNIMADPKTLKLMGIIDPSGSIYTNREYDLFQLHNMWGDVFGLYETYKRKYNLSEFADFRVAYYAAINEASCRLGGGLIFPLWEVLCNIRLKKEMKKMKK
;
A
#
# COMPACT_ATOMS: atom_id res chain seq x y z
N MET A 1 -3.81 -16.32 13.74
CA MET A 1 -2.80 -16.72 14.76
C MET A 1 -1.54 -15.90 14.53
N ASN A 2 -0.85 -15.46 15.61
CA ASN A 2 0.42 -14.77 15.48
C ASN A 2 1.57 -15.77 15.28
N LEU A 3 2.43 -15.50 14.28
CA LEU A 3 3.55 -16.33 13.91
C LEU A 3 4.86 -15.86 14.57
N ASN A 4 5.83 -16.76 14.68
CA ASN A 4 7.12 -16.48 15.30
C ASN A 4 8.08 -15.77 14.32
N VAL A 5 8.30 -14.49 14.55
CA VAL A 5 9.25 -13.66 13.76
C VAL A 5 10.46 -13.22 14.60
N SER A 6 10.84 -14.00 15.62
CA SER A 6 12.04 -13.72 16.42
C SER A 6 13.31 -13.92 15.58
N GLU A 7 14.32 -13.08 15.79
CA GLU A 7 15.57 -13.13 15.01
C GLU A 7 16.32 -14.45 15.20
N LYS A 8 16.31 -14.98 16.42
CA LYS A 8 16.95 -16.27 16.73
C LYS A 8 16.31 -17.43 15.96
N HIS A 9 14.97 -17.47 15.91
CA HIS A 9 14.21 -18.49 15.17
C HIS A 9 14.46 -18.37 13.67
N LEU A 10 14.26 -17.18 13.10
CA LEU A 10 14.43 -16.93 11.68
C LEU A 10 15.88 -17.12 11.21
N GLY A 11 16.86 -16.80 12.09
CA GLY A 11 18.28 -16.99 11.80
C GLY A 11 18.67 -18.44 11.50
N ASN A 12 18.02 -19.39 12.17
CA ASN A 12 18.23 -20.82 11.92
C ASN A 12 17.38 -21.35 10.77
N LEU A 13 16.12 -20.88 10.66
CA LEU A 13 15.13 -21.41 9.74
C LEU A 13 15.36 -20.95 8.29
N ILE A 14 15.61 -19.65 8.08
CA ILE A 14 15.74 -19.08 6.72
C ILE A 14 16.81 -19.80 5.89
N PRO A 15 18.06 -20.03 6.37
CA PRO A 15 19.07 -20.76 5.58
C PRO A 15 18.62 -22.17 5.19
N THR A 16 17.96 -22.89 6.10
CA THR A 16 17.46 -24.24 5.85
C THR A 16 16.37 -24.23 4.79
N VAL A 17 15.35 -23.39 4.94
CA VAL A 17 14.25 -23.28 3.98
C VAL A 17 14.75 -22.84 2.60
N VAL A 18 15.69 -21.89 2.54
CA VAL A 18 16.29 -21.46 1.28
C VAL A 18 17.03 -22.61 0.59
N PHE A 19 17.80 -23.39 1.35
CA PHE A 19 18.47 -24.56 0.79
C PHE A 19 17.48 -25.61 0.27
N ASP A 20 16.46 -25.92 1.05
CA ASP A 20 15.43 -26.91 0.69
C ASP A 20 14.60 -26.49 -0.54
N LYS A 21 14.28 -25.20 -0.66
CA LYS A 21 13.41 -24.69 -1.73
C LYS A 21 14.15 -24.32 -3.01
N LEU A 22 15.40 -23.84 -2.91
CA LEU A 22 16.16 -23.30 -4.04
C LEU A 22 17.48 -24.05 -4.31
N GLY A 23 17.88 -25.00 -3.46
CA GLY A 23 19.19 -25.65 -3.55
C GLY A 23 20.36 -24.67 -3.30
N ALA A 24 20.10 -23.50 -2.75
CA ALA A 24 21.07 -22.41 -2.61
C ALA A 24 21.56 -22.31 -1.16
N LYS A 25 22.90 -22.35 -0.97
CA LYS A 25 23.50 -22.08 0.33
C LYS A 25 23.59 -20.60 0.61
N VAL A 26 23.10 -20.19 1.78
CA VAL A 26 23.13 -18.80 2.24
C VAL A 26 24.53 -18.47 2.77
N SER A 27 25.18 -17.46 2.17
CA SER A 27 26.42 -16.87 2.65
C SER A 27 26.17 -15.82 3.72
N THR A 28 25.25 -14.89 3.45
CA THR A 28 24.85 -13.85 4.39
C THR A 28 23.36 -13.59 4.30
N PHE A 29 22.74 -13.25 5.44
CA PHE A 29 21.41 -12.67 5.45
C PHE A 29 21.39 -11.50 6.44
N GLY A 30 20.56 -10.49 6.14
CA GLY A 30 20.45 -9.31 7.00
C GLY A 30 19.08 -8.69 6.90
N PHE A 31 18.57 -8.22 8.04
CA PHE A 31 17.33 -7.45 8.10
C PHE A 31 17.44 -6.17 7.27
N ILE A 32 16.47 -5.92 6.40
CA ILE A 32 16.45 -4.74 5.53
C ILE A 32 15.20 -3.88 5.69
N GLY A 33 14.19 -4.37 6.41
CA GLY A 33 12.97 -3.63 6.63
C GLY A 33 11.85 -4.52 7.13
N GLY A 34 10.70 -3.90 7.35
CA GLY A 34 9.49 -4.58 7.78
C GLY A 34 8.44 -3.59 8.21
N GLY A 35 7.24 -4.07 8.35
CA GLY A 35 6.07 -3.29 8.76
C GLY A 35 5.15 -4.10 9.67
N SER A 36 3.86 -3.75 9.65
CA SER A 36 2.83 -4.47 10.40
C SER A 36 2.73 -5.94 10.03
N ASN A 37 2.92 -6.26 8.74
CA ASN A 37 2.71 -7.62 8.21
C ASN A 37 3.90 -8.56 8.40
N GLY A 38 5.12 -8.04 8.59
CA GLY A 38 6.27 -8.95 8.70
C GLY A 38 7.63 -8.26 8.77
N LYS A 39 8.68 -9.08 8.66
CA LYS A 39 10.08 -8.68 8.59
C LYS A 39 10.67 -9.14 7.26
N VAL A 40 11.47 -8.29 6.62
CA VAL A 40 12.12 -8.60 5.33
C VAL A 40 13.62 -8.70 5.51
N TYR A 41 14.19 -9.76 4.96
CA TYR A 41 15.62 -10.06 4.99
C TYR A 41 16.18 -10.12 3.58
N ARG A 42 17.32 -9.48 3.36
CA ARG A 42 18.13 -9.69 2.16
C ARG A 42 18.98 -10.92 2.34
N ILE A 43 18.96 -11.79 1.34
CA ILE A 43 19.75 -13.03 1.28
C ILE A 43 20.80 -12.87 0.19
N ILE A 44 22.04 -13.30 0.49
CA ILE A 44 23.10 -13.46 -0.49
C ILE A 44 23.56 -14.91 -0.42
N THR A 45 23.58 -15.62 -1.55
CA THR A 45 24.04 -17.00 -1.63
C THR A 45 25.56 -17.07 -1.75
N GLU A 46 26.15 -18.27 -1.57
CA GLU A 46 27.59 -18.50 -1.82
C GLU A 46 27.99 -18.22 -3.28
N LYS A 47 27.03 -18.26 -4.21
CA LYS A 47 27.21 -17.90 -5.63
C LYS A 47 27.05 -16.40 -5.91
N GLY A 48 26.77 -15.60 -4.87
CA GLY A 48 26.56 -14.14 -5.01
C GLY A 48 25.17 -13.73 -5.50
N GLU A 49 24.22 -14.66 -5.64
CA GLU A 49 22.83 -14.35 -6.00
C GLU A 49 22.14 -13.62 -4.86
N LYS A 50 21.27 -12.66 -5.20
CA LYS A 50 20.50 -11.85 -4.23
C LYS A 50 19.01 -12.13 -4.36
N PHE A 51 18.35 -12.35 -3.22
CA PHE A 51 16.90 -12.39 -3.13
C PHE A 51 16.42 -11.88 -1.76
N ALA A 52 15.13 -11.70 -1.61
CA ALA A 52 14.51 -11.29 -0.36
C ALA A 52 13.70 -12.44 0.23
N VAL A 53 13.66 -12.52 1.57
CA VAL A 53 12.73 -13.40 2.29
C VAL A 53 11.91 -12.54 3.24
N LYS A 54 10.58 -12.57 3.11
CA LYS A 54 9.64 -11.95 4.03
C LYS A 54 9.10 -13.00 5.00
N ALA A 55 9.26 -12.74 6.29
CA ALA A 55 8.68 -13.53 7.36
C ALA A 55 7.42 -12.83 7.87
N PHE A 56 6.28 -13.48 7.78
CA PHE A 56 4.98 -12.93 8.12
C PHE A 56 4.64 -13.08 9.60
N ARG A 57 3.89 -12.11 10.14
CA ARG A 57 3.44 -12.12 11.55
C ARG A 57 2.09 -12.81 11.74
N ILE A 58 1.28 -12.89 10.68
CA ILE A 58 -0.11 -13.33 10.73
C ILE A 58 -0.29 -14.49 9.75
N GLN A 59 -0.87 -15.56 10.23
CA GLN A 59 -1.20 -16.73 9.41
C GLN A 59 -2.15 -16.35 8.26
N GLY A 60 -1.88 -16.88 7.06
CA GLY A 60 -2.64 -16.61 5.84
C GLY A 60 -2.26 -15.32 5.11
N ALA A 61 -1.53 -14.39 5.77
CA ALA A 61 -1.11 -13.14 5.13
C ALA A 61 -0.11 -13.37 3.98
N MET A 62 0.75 -14.40 4.10
CA MET A 62 1.71 -14.78 3.07
C MET A 62 1.02 -15.18 1.76
N GLN A 63 0.04 -16.06 1.82
CA GLN A 63 -0.66 -16.53 0.62
C GLN A 63 -1.40 -15.39 -0.06
N LYS A 64 -2.06 -14.54 0.72
CA LYS A 64 -2.77 -13.37 0.20
C LYS A 64 -1.82 -12.41 -0.54
N GLU A 65 -0.69 -12.06 0.06
CA GLU A 65 0.28 -11.15 -0.56
C GLU A 65 0.96 -11.78 -1.78
N SER A 66 1.27 -13.08 -1.73
CA SER A 66 1.79 -13.83 -2.87
C SER A 66 0.84 -13.78 -4.07
N ASN A 67 -0.46 -14.04 -3.86
CA ASN A 67 -1.48 -13.98 -4.90
C ASN A 67 -1.60 -12.57 -5.50
N GLN A 68 -1.58 -11.53 -4.65
CA GLN A 68 -1.61 -10.13 -5.08
C GLN A 68 -0.39 -9.77 -5.93
N MET A 69 0.81 -10.17 -5.50
CA MET A 69 2.05 -9.91 -6.24
C MET A 69 2.04 -10.61 -7.61
N ILE A 70 1.63 -11.87 -7.66
CA ILE A 70 1.51 -12.63 -8.91
C ILE A 70 0.49 -12.00 -9.85
N MET A 71 -0.66 -11.57 -9.33
CA MET A 71 -1.70 -10.93 -10.14
C MET A 71 -1.24 -9.60 -10.71
N LEU A 72 -0.70 -8.71 -9.88
CA LEU A 72 -0.25 -7.38 -10.31
C LEU A 72 0.91 -7.46 -11.31
N SER A 73 1.88 -8.37 -11.10
CA SER A 73 3.03 -8.51 -11.99
C SER A 73 2.66 -8.94 -13.41
N LYS A 74 1.54 -9.66 -13.59
CA LYS A 74 1.02 -10.05 -14.91
C LYS A 74 0.51 -8.87 -15.74
N HIS A 75 0.14 -7.77 -15.09
CA HIS A 75 -0.55 -6.64 -15.70
C HIS A 75 0.28 -5.35 -15.72
N THR A 76 1.59 -5.46 -15.53
CA THR A 76 2.50 -4.31 -15.66
C THR A 76 3.82 -4.71 -16.31
N LYS A 77 4.43 -3.73 -16.99
CA LYS A 77 5.82 -3.84 -17.50
C LYS A 77 6.85 -3.41 -16.44
N THR A 78 6.41 -2.75 -15.39
CA THR A 78 7.28 -2.34 -14.28
C THR A 78 7.69 -3.57 -13.48
N LYS A 79 8.97 -3.64 -13.14
CA LYS A 79 9.50 -4.75 -12.37
C LYS A 79 8.83 -4.82 -10.99
N MET A 80 8.32 -5.99 -10.65
CA MET A 80 7.88 -6.37 -9.30
C MET A 80 8.70 -7.56 -8.81
N PRO A 81 8.77 -7.82 -7.51
CA PRO A 81 9.36 -9.06 -7.03
C PRO A 81 8.60 -10.27 -7.57
N GLU A 82 9.33 -11.27 -8.05
CA GLU A 82 8.77 -12.56 -8.43
C GLU A 82 8.82 -13.50 -7.23
N VAL A 83 7.72 -14.17 -6.93
CA VAL A 83 7.66 -15.15 -5.84
C VAL A 83 8.43 -16.39 -6.26
N LEU A 84 9.47 -16.72 -5.51
CA LEU A 84 10.34 -17.87 -5.75
C LEU A 84 9.87 -19.11 -4.99
N PHE A 85 9.41 -18.92 -3.76
CA PHE A 85 8.82 -19.97 -2.94
C PHE A 85 7.92 -19.39 -1.85
N CYS A 86 6.99 -20.22 -1.39
CA CYS A 86 6.25 -20.05 -0.16
C CYS A 86 6.56 -21.24 0.78
N TYR A 87 6.73 -20.96 2.06
CA TYR A 87 6.88 -21.93 3.12
C TYR A 87 6.00 -21.54 4.30
N GLU A 88 5.22 -22.48 4.81
CA GLU A 88 4.38 -22.27 5.98
C GLU A 88 4.35 -23.54 6.83
N ASP A 89 4.52 -23.38 8.13
CA ASP A 89 4.30 -24.38 9.15
C ASP A 89 3.43 -23.81 10.28
N ASN A 90 3.31 -24.51 11.40
CA ASN A 90 2.48 -24.08 12.52
C ASN A 90 2.97 -22.80 13.21
N GLU A 91 4.24 -22.42 13.04
CA GLU A 91 4.85 -21.29 13.75
C GLU A 91 5.33 -20.18 12.82
N THR A 92 5.55 -20.47 11.52
CA THR A 92 6.23 -19.54 10.62
C THR A 92 5.65 -19.58 9.22
N ALA A 93 5.59 -18.41 8.58
CA ALA A 93 5.30 -18.28 7.15
C ALA A 93 6.38 -17.42 6.50
N LEU A 94 7.03 -17.93 5.45
CA LEU A 94 8.11 -17.29 4.70
C LEU A 94 7.79 -17.25 3.22
N MET A 95 7.99 -16.08 2.59
CA MET A 95 7.94 -15.91 1.14
C MET A 95 9.31 -15.48 0.63
N GLY A 96 9.92 -16.31 -0.20
CA GLY A 96 11.12 -15.95 -0.95
C GLY A 96 10.77 -15.28 -2.26
N MET A 97 11.46 -14.20 -2.61
CA MET A 97 11.17 -13.42 -3.81
C MET A 97 12.44 -12.81 -4.39
N THR A 98 12.41 -12.51 -5.69
CA THR A 98 13.52 -11.81 -6.36
C THR A 98 13.78 -10.44 -5.72
N PHE A 99 15.04 -10.02 -5.72
CA PHE A 99 15.43 -8.75 -5.12
C PHE A 99 15.30 -7.60 -6.13
N ILE A 100 14.68 -6.51 -5.70
CA ILE A 100 14.65 -5.26 -6.47
C ILE A 100 15.79 -4.37 -5.98
N ASP A 101 16.77 -4.13 -6.84
CA ASP A 101 17.85 -3.19 -6.53
C ASP A 101 17.32 -1.74 -6.51
N GLY A 102 18.05 -0.87 -5.78
CA GLY A 102 17.67 0.53 -5.59
C GLY A 102 17.44 0.86 -4.13
N LYS A 103 16.81 2.02 -3.92
CA LYS A 103 16.37 2.46 -2.58
C LYS A 103 14.92 2.88 -2.66
N ASN A 104 14.16 2.70 -1.58
CA ASN A 104 12.80 3.24 -1.54
C ASN A 104 12.83 4.77 -1.59
N VAL A 105 11.81 5.35 -2.19
CA VAL A 105 11.78 6.79 -2.51
C VAL A 105 11.55 7.66 -1.28
N LEU A 106 11.26 7.07 -0.12
CA LEU A 106 11.28 7.78 1.16
C LEU A 106 12.68 8.35 1.52
N ASN A 107 13.76 7.83 0.90
CA ASN A 107 15.12 8.32 1.14
C ASN A 107 15.22 9.82 0.80
N PRO A 108 15.66 10.68 1.75
CA PRO A 108 15.69 12.14 1.58
C PRO A 108 16.50 12.64 0.36
N LEU A 109 17.48 11.87 -0.10
CA LEU A 109 18.28 12.21 -1.29
C LEU A 109 17.44 12.38 -2.56
N PHE A 110 16.27 11.72 -2.64
CA PHE A 110 15.40 11.86 -3.79
C PHE A 110 14.66 13.20 -3.83
N VAL A 111 14.45 13.84 -2.69
CA VAL A 111 13.83 15.18 -2.63
C VAL A 111 14.68 16.22 -3.35
N LEU A 112 16.01 16.02 -3.38
CA LEU A 112 16.98 16.94 -4.02
C LEU A 112 17.10 16.74 -5.54
N LYS A 113 16.40 15.76 -6.12
CA LYS A 113 16.45 15.52 -7.58
C LYS A 113 15.81 16.67 -8.35
N SER A 114 16.27 16.87 -9.58
CA SER A 114 15.76 17.93 -10.46
C SER A 114 14.28 17.76 -10.77
N LYS A 115 13.62 18.85 -11.16
CA LYS A 115 12.20 18.84 -11.55
C LYS A 115 11.95 17.83 -12.68
N SER A 116 12.80 17.82 -13.71
CA SER A 116 12.70 16.90 -14.85
C SER A 116 12.82 15.42 -14.42
N GLN A 117 13.74 15.12 -13.48
CA GLN A 117 13.84 13.75 -12.95
C GLN A 117 12.59 13.33 -12.19
N LYS A 118 12.00 14.21 -11.39
CA LYS A 118 10.76 13.96 -10.66
C LYS A 118 9.56 13.78 -11.59
N GLU A 119 9.45 14.62 -12.62
CA GLU A 119 8.38 14.52 -13.62
C GLU A 119 8.46 13.18 -14.36
N LYS A 120 9.64 12.79 -14.84
CA LYS A 120 9.83 11.49 -15.49
C LYS A 120 9.52 10.33 -14.55
N PHE A 121 10.00 10.39 -13.31
CA PHE A 121 9.70 9.38 -12.28
C PHE A 121 8.19 9.26 -12.03
N ALA A 122 7.51 10.40 -11.86
CA ALA A 122 6.06 10.42 -11.68
C ALA A 122 5.33 9.81 -12.89
N ASP A 123 5.76 10.13 -14.10
CA ASP A 123 5.20 9.55 -15.31
C ASP A 123 5.37 8.03 -15.35
N ASP A 124 6.55 7.51 -14.99
CA ASP A 124 6.82 6.06 -14.97
C ASP A 124 5.94 5.34 -13.93
N VAL A 125 5.83 5.90 -12.70
CA VAL A 125 4.99 5.36 -11.62
C VAL A 125 3.51 5.37 -12.01
N ILE A 126 3.01 6.49 -12.52
CA ILE A 126 1.60 6.63 -12.87
C ILE A 126 1.23 5.79 -14.09
N ASN A 127 2.13 5.60 -15.05
CA ASN A 127 1.89 4.66 -16.15
C ASN A 127 1.69 3.23 -15.61
N THR A 128 2.51 2.79 -14.63
CA THR A 128 2.32 1.50 -13.97
C THR A 128 0.95 1.40 -13.29
N MET A 129 0.55 2.43 -12.56
CA MET A 129 -0.77 2.45 -11.93
C MET A 129 -1.90 2.38 -12.95
N LEU A 130 -1.79 3.09 -14.07
CA LEU A 130 -2.76 3.05 -15.15
C LEU A 130 -2.82 1.68 -15.85
N GLU A 131 -1.69 0.95 -15.93
CA GLU A 131 -1.68 -0.45 -16.41
C GLU A 131 -2.57 -1.33 -15.51
N TRP A 132 -2.46 -1.23 -14.17
CA TRP A 132 -3.35 -1.95 -13.25
C TRP A 132 -4.79 -1.46 -13.34
N HIS A 133 -5.02 -0.16 -13.40
CA HIS A 133 -6.36 0.41 -13.53
C HIS A 133 -7.03 0.13 -14.89
N SER A 134 -6.32 -0.44 -15.86
CA SER A 134 -6.91 -0.96 -17.10
C SER A 134 -7.50 -2.37 -16.95
N VAL A 135 -7.15 -3.07 -15.86
CA VAL A 135 -7.69 -4.40 -15.54
C VAL A 135 -8.98 -4.22 -14.77
N THR A 136 -10.09 -4.62 -15.36
CA THR A 136 -11.42 -4.42 -14.78
C THR A 136 -12.08 -5.74 -14.39
N ALA A 137 -13.05 -5.66 -13.48
CA ALA A 137 -13.93 -6.75 -13.10
C ALA A 137 -15.40 -6.32 -13.28
N GLU A 138 -16.33 -7.25 -13.10
CA GLU A 138 -17.76 -6.96 -13.12
C GLU A 138 -18.25 -6.39 -11.77
N LYS A 139 -17.57 -6.75 -10.66
CA LYS A 139 -17.94 -6.40 -9.29
C LYS A 139 -16.75 -5.84 -8.50
N PHE A 140 -17.08 -5.07 -7.47
CA PHE A 140 -16.11 -4.53 -6.51
C PHE A 140 -15.84 -5.52 -5.38
N GLY A 141 -14.66 -5.39 -4.76
CA GLY A 141 -14.30 -6.16 -3.58
C GLY A 141 -13.02 -6.97 -3.72
N ASP A 142 -12.97 -8.09 -3.03
CA ASP A 142 -11.78 -8.94 -2.99
C ASP A 142 -11.33 -9.35 -4.39
N MET A 143 -10.02 -9.43 -4.60
CA MET A 143 -9.43 -9.73 -5.90
C MET A 143 -9.82 -11.13 -6.41
N GLU A 144 -9.98 -12.09 -5.51
CA GLU A 144 -10.31 -13.48 -5.86
C GLU A 144 -11.82 -13.71 -5.99
N ASN A 145 -12.63 -12.95 -5.22
CA ASN A 145 -14.08 -13.09 -5.21
C ASN A 145 -14.77 -11.73 -5.00
N PRO A 146 -14.81 -10.85 -6.01
CA PRO A 146 -15.52 -9.59 -5.91
C PRO A 146 -17.03 -9.82 -5.90
N MET A 147 -17.75 -9.24 -4.92
CA MET A 147 -19.18 -9.55 -4.69
C MET A 147 -20.10 -8.33 -4.77
N TYR A 148 -19.59 -7.10 -4.69
CA TYR A 148 -20.41 -5.89 -4.58
C TYR A 148 -20.68 -5.27 -5.94
N ASP A 149 -21.93 -4.88 -6.18
CA ASP A 149 -22.33 -4.22 -7.43
C ASP A 149 -21.96 -2.73 -7.44
N SER A 150 -21.71 -2.11 -6.29
CA SER A 150 -21.29 -0.73 -6.19
C SER A 150 -20.07 -0.58 -5.26
N TRP A 151 -19.16 0.33 -5.63
CA TRP A 151 -18.03 0.69 -4.77
C TRP A 151 -18.49 1.28 -3.44
N ARG A 152 -19.51 2.13 -3.48
CA ARG A 152 -20.03 2.77 -2.27
C ARG A 152 -20.56 1.75 -1.27
N ASP A 153 -21.29 0.75 -1.71
CA ASP A 153 -21.81 -0.30 -0.83
C ASP A 153 -20.67 -1.11 -0.19
N TYR A 154 -19.67 -1.51 -1.00
CA TYR A 154 -18.46 -2.15 -0.47
C TYR A 154 -17.77 -1.25 0.56
N TYR A 155 -17.46 -0.01 0.19
CA TYR A 155 -16.69 0.89 1.04
C TYR A 155 -17.41 1.21 2.34
N VAL A 156 -18.70 1.51 2.30
CA VAL A 156 -19.50 1.82 3.48
C VAL A 156 -19.59 0.61 4.41
N THR A 157 -19.79 -0.58 3.86
CA THR A 157 -19.98 -1.82 4.65
C THR A 157 -18.67 -2.34 5.22
N GLU A 158 -17.63 -2.45 4.39
CA GLU A 158 -16.38 -3.15 4.74
C GLU A 158 -15.31 -2.23 5.34
N LYS A 159 -15.43 -0.91 5.14
CA LYS A 159 -14.42 0.06 5.59
C LYS A 159 -15.00 1.16 6.48
N GLN A 160 -15.89 1.99 5.93
CA GLN A 160 -16.36 3.22 6.59
C GLN A 160 -16.99 2.96 7.95
N LYS A 161 -18.03 2.11 8.02
CA LYS A 161 -18.76 1.82 9.27
C LYS A 161 -17.85 1.18 10.31
N PRO A 162 -17.13 0.06 10.03
CA PRO A 162 -16.26 -0.57 11.01
C PRO A 162 -15.16 0.37 11.53
N PHE A 163 -14.60 1.22 10.65
CA PHE A 163 -13.56 2.16 11.07
C PHE A 163 -14.13 3.26 11.99
N LEU A 164 -15.27 3.84 11.66
CA LEU A 164 -15.88 4.88 12.49
C LEU A 164 -16.37 4.35 13.85
N GLU A 165 -16.89 3.15 13.90
CA GLU A 165 -17.28 2.47 15.14
C GLU A 165 -16.04 2.21 16.02
N GLY A 166 -14.99 1.65 15.44
CA GLY A 166 -13.73 1.43 16.12
C GLY A 166 -13.09 2.72 16.64
N LEU A 167 -13.03 3.77 15.83
CA LEU A 167 -12.51 5.08 16.22
C LEU A 167 -13.36 5.74 17.31
N SER A 168 -14.69 5.58 17.26
CA SER A 168 -15.58 6.04 18.33
C SER A 168 -15.28 5.35 19.64
N SER A 169 -15.11 4.02 19.64
CA SER A 169 -14.68 3.27 20.83
C SER A 169 -13.32 3.71 21.37
N LEU A 170 -12.36 4.04 20.50
CA LEU A 170 -11.07 4.59 20.94
C LEU A 170 -11.20 6.00 21.54
N ALA A 171 -12.07 6.84 20.98
CA ALA A 171 -12.31 8.20 21.49
C ALA A 171 -12.99 8.17 22.86
N ASP A 172 -13.92 7.26 23.10
CA ASP A 172 -14.56 7.06 24.41
C ASP A 172 -13.55 6.63 25.49
N LYS A 173 -12.53 5.85 25.09
CA LYS A 173 -11.41 5.43 25.94
C LYS A 173 -10.29 6.49 26.06
N GLY A 174 -10.45 7.67 25.48
CA GLY A 174 -9.42 8.73 25.48
C GLY A 174 -8.18 8.43 24.61
N LYS A 175 -8.25 7.41 23.73
CA LYS A 175 -7.14 6.95 22.87
C LYS A 175 -7.19 7.52 21.45
N PHE A 176 -8.24 8.27 21.11
CA PHE A 176 -8.39 9.00 19.85
C PHE A 176 -8.99 10.39 20.11
N SER A 177 -8.62 11.37 19.29
CA SER A 177 -9.11 12.74 19.43
C SER A 177 -10.59 12.86 19.09
N LYS A 178 -11.42 13.33 20.04
CA LYS A 178 -12.84 13.63 19.78
C LYS A 178 -13.02 14.66 18.68
N LYS A 179 -12.09 15.62 18.53
CA LYS A 179 -12.11 16.63 17.47
C LYS A 179 -11.83 16.01 16.10
N SER A 180 -10.86 15.08 16.02
CA SER A 180 -10.60 14.35 14.77
C SER A 180 -11.78 13.45 14.41
N LEU A 181 -12.36 12.75 15.38
CA LEU A 181 -13.56 11.92 15.14
C LEU A 181 -14.75 12.76 14.63
N ALA A 182 -15.00 13.93 15.21
CA ALA A 182 -16.07 14.82 14.76
C ALA A 182 -15.84 15.27 13.30
N LEU A 183 -14.58 15.61 12.94
CA LEU A 183 -14.23 15.95 11.56
C LEU A 183 -14.50 14.78 10.59
N LEU A 184 -14.11 13.57 10.96
CA LEU A 184 -14.33 12.39 10.12
C LEU A 184 -15.83 12.08 9.94
N LYS A 185 -16.62 12.22 11.00
CA LYS A 185 -18.09 12.06 10.93
C LYS A 185 -18.73 13.10 10.01
N GLU A 186 -18.38 14.40 10.13
CA GLU A 186 -18.85 15.44 9.23
C GLU A 186 -18.47 15.17 7.77
N ALA A 187 -17.23 14.76 7.53
CA ALA A 187 -16.79 14.39 6.19
C ALA A 187 -17.52 13.15 5.64
N THR A 188 -17.88 12.21 6.51
CA THR A 188 -18.68 11.03 6.14
C THR A 188 -20.09 11.42 5.69
N GLU A 189 -20.72 12.39 6.35
CA GLU A 189 -22.02 12.91 5.93
C GLU A 189 -21.95 13.53 4.53
N ILE A 190 -20.90 14.31 4.26
CA ILE A 190 -20.66 14.88 2.92
C ILE A 190 -20.42 13.74 1.90
N TYR A 191 -19.55 12.77 2.19
CA TYR A 191 -19.29 11.64 1.31
C TYR A 191 -20.57 10.88 0.95
N ASN A 192 -21.46 10.66 1.92
CA ASN A 192 -22.71 9.94 1.70
C ASN A 192 -23.76 10.78 0.94
N SER A 193 -23.63 12.12 0.92
CA SER A 193 -24.57 13.03 0.24
C SER A 193 -24.21 13.35 -1.21
N ILE A 194 -22.94 13.20 -1.60
CA ILE A 194 -22.51 13.46 -3.00
C ILE A 194 -22.83 12.26 -3.89
N PRO A 195 -22.91 12.43 -5.23
CA PRO A 195 -23.10 11.34 -6.17
C PRO A 195 -22.10 10.21 -5.94
N ALA A 196 -22.55 8.97 -6.12
CA ALA A 196 -21.66 7.82 -6.10
C ALA A 196 -20.68 7.88 -7.29
N GLU A 197 -19.56 7.20 -7.13
CA GLU A 197 -18.61 7.00 -8.20
C GLU A 197 -19.21 6.04 -9.25
N GLU A 198 -19.22 6.45 -10.51
CA GLU A 198 -19.78 5.66 -11.63
C GLU A 198 -18.73 4.80 -12.36
N ASP A 199 -17.52 4.72 -11.84
CA ASP A 199 -16.41 4.04 -12.49
C ASP A 199 -16.55 2.51 -12.38
N LYS A 200 -15.95 1.80 -13.35
CA LYS A 200 -15.86 0.34 -13.31
C LYS A 200 -14.88 -0.11 -12.22
N PRO A 201 -15.07 -1.32 -11.66
CA PRO A 201 -14.09 -1.91 -10.76
C PRO A 201 -12.74 -2.05 -11.46
N VAL A 202 -11.69 -1.46 -10.90
CA VAL A 202 -10.32 -1.54 -11.40
C VAL A 202 -9.41 -2.23 -10.40
N LEU A 203 -8.43 -2.99 -10.88
CA LEU A 203 -7.41 -3.61 -10.05
C LEU A 203 -6.48 -2.54 -9.48
N ILE A 204 -6.22 -2.57 -8.17
CA ILE A 204 -5.33 -1.63 -7.50
C ILE A 204 -4.15 -2.33 -6.82
N HIS A 205 -3.07 -1.59 -6.58
CA HIS A 205 -1.97 -2.03 -5.71
C HIS A 205 -2.37 -2.01 -4.22
N GLY A 206 -3.20 -1.05 -3.83
CA GLY A 206 -3.76 -0.89 -2.49
C GLY A 206 -2.84 -0.22 -1.46
N ASP A 207 -1.53 -0.15 -1.73
CA ASP A 207 -0.54 0.53 -0.88
C ASP A 207 0.59 1.20 -1.70
N LEU A 208 0.24 1.82 -2.83
CA LEU A 208 1.22 2.46 -3.72
C LEU A 208 1.67 3.83 -3.19
N ASN A 209 2.39 3.83 -2.08
CA ASN A 209 3.06 5.01 -1.54
C ASN A 209 4.58 4.97 -1.82
N ILE A 210 5.28 6.07 -1.57
CA ILE A 210 6.73 6.18 -1.89
C ILE A 210 7.63 5.22 -1.11
N MET A 211 7.15 4.57 -0.06
CA MET A 211 7.90 3.54 0.66
C MET A 211 7.97 2.24 -0.13
N ASN A 212 6.98 2.01 -0.99
CA ASN A 212 6.84 0.80 -1.80
C ASN A 212 7.34 0.97 -3.24
N ILE A 213 7.95 2.13 -3.55
CA ILE A 213 8.54 2.43 -4.85
C ILE A 213 10.07 2.43 -4.74
N MET A 214 10.72 1.58 -5.52
CA MET A 214 12.18 1.46 -5.57
C MET A 214 12.74 2.27 -6.74
N ALA A 215 13.74 3.10 -6.47
CA ALA A 215 14.38 3.93 -7.50
C ALA A 215 15.90 3.89 -7.40
N ASP A 216 16.56 4.17 -8.51
CA ASP A 216 18.00 4.35 -8.57
C ASP A 216 18.40 5.64 -7.82
N PRO A 217 19.29 5.57 -6.83
CA PRO A 217 19.60 6.72 -5.98
C PRO A 217 20.34 7.85 -6.71
N LYS A 218 20.94 7.60 -7.86
CA LYS A 218 21.64 8.61 -8.65
C LYS A 218 20.71 9.34 -9.61
N THR A 219 19.83 8.60 -10.28
CA THR A 219 19.04 9.11 -11.41
C THR A 219 17.56 9.31 -11.10
N LEU A 220 17.03 8.75 -9.99
CA LEU A 220 15.61 8.62 -9.67
C LEU A 220 14.84 7.77 -10.71
N LYS A 221 15.52 6.97 -11.52
CA LYS A 221 14.84 6.02 -12.42
C LYS A 221 14.06 5.01 -11.60
N LEU A 222 12.81 4.75 -11.97
CA LEU A 222 11.99 3.67 -11.40
C LEU A 222 12.68 2.32 -11.61
N MET A 223 12.93 1.59 -10.53
CA MET A 223 13.57 0.28 -10.54
C MET A 223 12.57 -0.85 -10.31
N GLY A 224 11.46 -0.57 -9.64
CA GLY A 224 10.39 -1.50 -9.40
C GLY A 224 9.44 -1.04 -8.31
N ILE A 225 8.34 -1.77 -8.15
CA ILE A 225 7.32 -1.56 -7.12
C ILE A 225 7.19 -2.83 -6.29
N ILE A 226 7.05 -2.69 -4.98
CA ILE A 226 7.09 -3.77 -4.00
C ILE A 226 5.90 -3.70 -3.06
N ASP A 227 5.67 -4.77 -2.30
CA ASP A 227 4.80 -4.84 -1.12
C ASP A 227 3.34 -4.45 -1.40
N PRO A 228 2.63 -5.11 -2.34
CA PRO A 228 1.21 -4.89 -2.52
C PRO A 228 0.45 -5.28 -1.26
N SER A 229 -0.47 -4.44 -0.83
CA SER A 229 -1.29 -4.70 0.36
C SER A 229 -2.73 -4.23 0.14
N GLY A 230 -3.67 -5.17 0.24
CA GLY A 230 -5.07 -4.85 0.03
C GLY A 230 -5.45 -4.61 -1.44
N SER A 231 -4.72 -5.26 -2.37
CA SER A 231 -5.09 -5.28 -3.78
C SER A 231 -6.48 -5.92 -3.93
N ILE A 232 -7.38 -5.15 -4.48
CA ILE A 232 -8.79 -5.49 -4.67
C ILE A 232 -9.29 -4.80 -5.94
N TYR A 233 -10.53 -5.08 -6.35
CA TYR A 233 -11.22 -4.32 -7.38
C TYR A 233 -12.01 -3.18 -6.76
N THR A 234 -11.60 -1.93 -7.04
CA THR A 234 -12.16 -0.73 -6.43
C THR A 234 -12.59 0.32 -7.45
N ASN A 235 -13.19 1.41 -6.97
CA ASN A 235 -13.11 2.67 -7.69
C ASN A 235 -11.66 3.19 -7.68
N ARG A 236 -11.17 3.68 -8.83
CA ARG A 236 -9.77 4.14 -8.99
C ARG A 236 -9.36 5.22 -8.01
N GLU A 237 -10.28 6.10 -7.61
CA GLU A 237 -10.00 7.20 -6.68
C GLU A 237 -9.56 6.70 -5.30
N TYR A 238 -9.98 5.48 -4.91
CA TYR A 238 -9.55 4.87 -3.66
C TYR A 238 -8.05 4.53 -3.64
N ASP A 239 -7.45 4.17 -4.77
CA ASP A 239 -5.99 3.92 -4.83
C ASP A 239 -5.17 5.22 -4.80
N LEU A 240 -5.79 6.36 -5.20
CA LEU A 240 -5.07 7.63 -5.36
C LEU A 240 -4.68 8.30 -4.05
N PHE A 241 -5.33 7.99 -2.92
CA PHE A 241 -4.94 8.60 -1.65
C PHE A 241 -3.52 8.21 -1.23
N GLN A 242 -3.04 7.04 -1.63
CA GLN A 242 -1.68 6.58 -1.37
C GLN A 242 -0.61 7.45 -2.03
N LEU A 243 -0.93 8.08 -3.17
CA LEU A 243 0.00 8.96 -3.89
C LEU A 243 0.35 10.24 -3.11
N HIS A 244 -0.47 10.60 -2.14
CA HIS A 244 -0.20 11.71 -1.23
C HIS A 244 0.60 11.29 0.00
N ASN A 245 0.60 10.00 0.35
CA ASN A 245 1.20 9.50 1.57
C ASN A 245 2.72 9.66 1.57
N MET A 246 3.30 9.87 2.77
CA MET A 246 4.74 9.89 3.01
C MET A 246 5.52 10.84 2.07
N TRP A 247 4.98 12.05 1.80
CA TRP A 247 5.61 13.05 0.91
C TRP A 247 5.51 12.75 -0.59
N GLY A 248 4.61 11.90 -1.03
CA GLY A 248 4.36 11.64 -2.46
C GLY A 248 4.10 12.91 -3.28
N ASP A 249 3.51 13.95 -2.66
CA ASP A 249 3.30 15.27 -3.26
C ASP A 249 4.60 15.93 -3.78
N VAL A 250 5.75 15.67 -3.14
CA VAL A 250 7.06 16.19 -3.57
C VAL A 250 7.43 15.70 -4.96
N PHE A 251 6.92 14.56 -5.36
CA PHE A 251 7.15 13.95 -6.67
C PHE A 251 6.02 14.26 -7.66
N GLY A 252 4.94 14.91 -7.23
CA GLY A 252 3.82 15.29 -8.10
C GLY A 252 3.02 14.11 -8.62
N LEU A 253 2.98 12.99 -7.89
CA LEU A 253 2.34 11.74 -8.34
C LEU A 253 0.85 11.94 -8.61
N TYR A 254 0.09 12.49 -7.65
CA TYR A 254 -1.33 12.73 -7.80
C TYR A 254 -1.67 13.69 -8.95
N GLU A 255 -0.94 14.80 -9.07
CA GLU A 255 -1.13 15.76 -10.17
C GLU A 255 -0.78 15.15 -11.53
N THR A 256 0.19 14.22 -11.57
CA THR A 256 0.51 13.48 -12.80
C THR A 256 -0.62 12.54 -13.18
N TYR A 257 -1.25 11.86 -12.21
CA TYR A 257 -2.43 11.04 -12.47
C TYR A 257 -3.58 11.89 -13.05
N LYS A 258 -3.89 13.02 -12.43
CA LYS A 258 -4.95 13.94 -12.90
C LYS A 258 -4.71 14.45 -14.33
N ARG A 259 -3.46 14.68 -14.72
CA ARG A 259 -3.15 15.06 -16.12
C ARG A 259 -3.41 13.95 -17.13
N LYS A 260 -3.22 12.70 -16.71
CA LYS A 260 -3.35 11.51 -17.59
C LYS A 260 -4.77 10.94 -17.61
N TYR A 261 -5.53 11.16 -16.56
CA TYR A 261 -6.89 10.64 -16.40
C TYR A 261 -7.83 11.71 -15.87
N ASN A 262 -8.94 11.89 -16.57
CA ASN A 262 -9.97 12.84 -16.14
C ASN A 262 -10.77 12.26 -14.96
N LEU A 263 -10.51 12.76 -13.76
CA LEU A 263 -11.23 12.35 -12.55
C LEU A 263 -12.58 13.05 -12.47
N SER A 264 -13.47 12.51 -11.65
CA SER A 264 -14.78 13.10 -11.38
C SER A 264 -14.69 14.43 -10.62
N GLU A 265 -15.78 15.18 -10.62
CA GLU A 265 -15.87 16.49 -9.95
C GLU A 265 -15.50 16.44 -8.45
N PHE A 266 -15.87 15.36 -7.76
CA PHE A 266 -15.66 15.22 -6.31
C PHE A 266 -14.40 14.42 -5.94
N ALA A 267 -13.55 14.07 -6.90
CA ALA A 267 -12.39 13.21 -6.67
C ALA A 267 -11.44 13.76 -5.61
N ASP A 268 -11.09 15.05 -5.66
CA ASP A 268 -10.17 15.66 -4.69
C ASP A 268 -10.70 15.52 -3.25
N PHE A 269 -12.02 15.68 -3.05
CA PHE A 269 -12.65 15.48 -1.75
C PHE A 269 -12.61 14.00 -1.34
N ARG A 270 -13.02 13.06 -2.22
CA ARG A 270 -13.02 11.63 -1.90
C ARG A 270 -11.64 11.10 -1.59
N VAL A 271 -10.64 11.47 -2.36
CA VAL A 271 -9.22 11.10 -2.11
C VAL A 271 -8.76 11.62 -0.75
N ALA A 272 -9.07 12.88 -0.40
CA ALA A 272 -8.74 13.43 0.92
C ALA A 272 -9.49 12.72 2.06
N TYR A 273 -10.74 12.36 1.83
CA TYR A 273 -11.56 11.60 2.77
C TYR A 273 -11.01 10.19 3.02
N TYR A 274 -10.70 9.44 1.95
CA TYR A 274 -10.09 8.12 2.04
C TYR A 274 -8.76 8.16 2.79
N ALA A 275 -7.91 9.14 2.50
CA ALA A 275 -6.64 9.34 3.20
C ALA A 275 -6.85 9.53 4.71
N ALA A 276 -7.77 10.40 5.11
CA ALA A 276 -8.00 10.71 6.52
C ALA A 276 -8.62 9.54 7.30
N ILE A 277 -9.57 8.82 6.71
CA ILE A 277 -10.15 7.61 7.32
C ILE A 277 -9.10 6.50 7.43
N ASN A 278 -8.35 6.24 6.36
CA ASN A 278 -7.35 5.18 6.35
C ASN A 278 -6.25 5.44 7.39
N GLU A 279 -5.72 6.67 7.45
CA GLU A 279 -4.68 7.03 8.41
C GLU A 279 -5.17 6.89 9.85
N ALA A 280 -6.38 7.38 10.16
CA ALA A 280 -6.97 7.22 11.48
C ALA A 280 -7.21 5.74 11.84
N SER A 281 -7.60 4.91 10.86
CA SER A 281 -7.88 3.49 11.05
C SER A 281 -6.63 2.64 11.37
N CYS A 282 -5.42 3.12 11.06
CA CYS A 282 -4.17 2.47 11.49
C CYS A 282 -4.08 2.24 13.00
N ARG A 283 -4.80 3.07 13.79
CA ARG A 283 -4.91 2.91 15.25
C ARG A 283 -5.72 1.68 15.68
N LEU A 284 -6.52 1.11 14.80
CA LEU A 284 -7.38 -0.05 15.09
C LEU A 284 -6.66 -1.38 14.85
N GLY A 285 -5.80 -1.43 13.82
CA GLY A 285 -5.17 -2.65 13.35
C GLY A 285 -3.71 -2.85 13.77
N GLY A 286 -3.15 -2.00 14.65
CA GLY A 286 -1.73 -2.10 15.02
C GLY A 286 -0.77 -1.69 13.89
N GLY A 287 -1.26 -0.97 12.89
CA GLY A 287 -0.43 -0.36 11.86
C GLY A 287 0.54 0.70 12.41
N LEU A 288 1.50 1.11 11.61
CA LEU A 288 2.40 2.20 11.97
C LEU A 288 1.59 3.51 12.07
N ILE A 289 1.71 4.19 13.20
CA ILE A 289 1.02 5.45 13.44
C ILE A 289 2.00 6.59 13.20
N PHE A 290 1.64 7.49 12.27
CA PHE A 290 2.41 8.69 11.97
C PHE A 290 1.60 9.95 12.36
N PRO A 291 1.72 10.47 13.62
CA PRO A 291 0.86 11.56 14.09
C PRO A 291 0.90 12.82 13.21
N LEU A 292 2.08 13.17 12.69
CA LEU A 292 2.22 14.31 11.78
C LEU A 292 1.43 14.08 10.49
N TRP A 293 1.44 12.85 9.99
CA TRP A 293 0.73 12.50 8.77
C TRP A 293 -0.79 12.56 8.94
N GLU A 294 -1.31 12.06 10.07
CA GLU A 294 -2.74 12.21 10.43
C GLU A 294 -3.17 13.69 10.44
N VAL A 295 -2.32 14.57 11.00
CA VAL A 295 -2.59 16.03 11.00
C VAL A 295 -2.64 16.57 9.57
N LEU A 296 -1.71 16.18 8.70
CA LEU A 296 -1.69 16.64 7.30
C LEU A 296 -2.92 16.14 6.50
N CYS A 297 -3.32 14.88 6.69
CA CYS A 297 -4.55 14.33 6.10
C CYS A 297 -5.79 15.12 6.56
N ASN A 298 -5.89 15.42 7.85
CA ASN A 298 -6.99 16.22 8.39
C ASN A 298 -7.00 17.67 7.87
N ILE A 299 -5.84 18.28 7.65
CA ILE A 299 -5.74 19.63 7.03
C ILE A 299 -6.22 19.59 5.59
N ARG A 300 -5.77 18.61 4.80
CA ARG A 300 -6.21 18.42 3.42
C ARG A 300 -7.72 18.19 3.36
N LEU A 301 -8.25 17.28 4.15
CA LEU A 301 -9.68 17.02 4.23
C LEU A 301 -10.49 18.29 4.51
N LYS A 302 -10.10 19.09 5.50
CA LYS A 302 -10.79 20.37 5.81
C LYS A 302 -10.75 21.35 4.64
N LYS A 303 -9.64 21.39 3.89
CA LYS A 303 -9.52 22.25 2.70
C LYS A 303 -10.52 21.84 1.63
N GLU A 304 -10.65 20.55 1.35
CA GLU A 304 -11.59 20.06 0.36
C GLU A 304 -13.05 20.20 0.82
N MET A 305 -13.38 19.92 2.09
CA MET A 305 -14.71 20.18 2.64
C MET A 305 -15.16 21.65 2.52
N LYS A 306 -14.22 22.61 2.63
CA LYS A 306 -14.54 24.03 2.43
C LYS A 306 -14.91 24.36 0.98
N LYS A 307 -14.37 23.64 0.00
CA LYS A 307 -14.75 23.81 -1.41
C LYS A 307 -16.16 23.26 -1.67
N MET A 308 -16.54 22.18 -0.98
CA MET A 308 -17.87 21.56 -1.10
C MET A 308 -19.01 22.42 -0.56
N LYS A 309 -18.71 23.41 0.30
CA LYS A 309 -19.71 24.33 0.90
C LYS A 309 -19.90 25.63 0.11
N LYS A 310 -19.17 25.81 -0.98
CA LYS A 310 -19.28 26.95 -1.90
C LYS A 310 -20.11 26.60 -3.11
#